data_9acce6c6b473cfb0dc46ee3ae8c53641
#
_entry.id   9acce6c6b473cfb0dc46ee3ae8c53641
#
_cell.length_a   1.000
_cell.length_b   1.000
_cell.length_c   1.000
_cell.angle_alpha   90.00
_cell.angle_beta   90.00
_cell.angle_gamma   90.00
#
_symmetry.space_group_name_H-M   'P 1'
#
loop_
_entity.id
_entity.type
_entity.pdbx_description
1 polymer ?
#
loop_
_entity_poly.entity_id
_entity_poly.type
_entity_poly.pdbx_seq_one_letter_code
_entity_poly.pdbx_strand_id
1 'polypeptide(L)'
;MKFKTHNDKVKVKISVNGSSLQGYIDLAYNDICKVFGKPTESDGYKSDAEWIIKFDNDAVATIYNYKNGKNYLGEEGLAVEDIRDWHIGGFNKEAVALVKETLLVNLIKQIAETI
;
A
#
# COMPACT_ATOMS: atom_id res chain seq x y z
N MET A 1 12.06 7.77 -7.05
CA MET A 1 11.95 8.65 -5.87
C MET A 1 12.06 7.81 -4.61
N LYS A 2 12.78 8.29 -3.62
CA LYS A 2 12.89 7.60 -2.34
C LYS A 2 11.63 7.78 -1.52
N PHE A 3 11.40 6.85 -0.61
CA PHE A 3 10.21 6.86 0.24
C PHE A 3 10.53 6.26 1.61
N LYS A 4 9.65 6.55 2.57
CA LYS A 4 9.63 5.93 3.89
C LYS A 4 8.25 5.31 4.10
N THR A 5 8.18 4.28 4.95
CA THR A 5 6.92 3.64 5.29
C THR A 5 6.73 3.62 6.80
N HIS A 6 5.56 3.20 7.24
CA HIS A 6 5.29 2.94 8.67
C HIS A 6 6.25 1.93 9.29
N ASN A 7 7.02 1.17 8.47
CA ASN A 7 8.01 0.22 8.96
C ASN A 7 9.34 0.88 9.34
N ASP A 8 9.58 2.10 8.89
CA ASP A 8 10.82 2.81 9.18
C ASP A 8 10.81 3.31 10.63
N LYS A 9 11.89 3.05 11.35
CA LYS A 9 12.07 3.45 12.75
C LYS A 9 12.33 4.94 12.90
N VAL A 10 11.70 5.78 12.09
CA VAL A 10 11.86 7.23 12.18
C VAL A 10 10.80 7.75 13.12
N LYS A 11 11.21 8.64 14.03
CA LYS A 11 10.31 9.24 15.02
C LYS A 11 9.22 10.13 14.44
N VAL A 12 9.15 10.28 13.13
CA VAL A 12 8.16 11.14 12.47
C VAL A 12 6.96 10.28 12.06
N LYS A 13 5.85 10.52 12.75
CA LYS A 13 4.58 9.87 12.40
C LYS A 13 4.06 10.45 11.09
N ILE A 14 3.77 9.58 10.13
CA ILE A 14 3.15 9.99 8.86
C ILE A 14 1.67 10.23 9.11
N SER A 15 1.22 11.48 8.93
CA SER A 15 -0.19 11.83 9.09
C SER A 15 -0.97 11.51 7.83
N VAL A 16 -2.09 10.82 8.00
CA VAL A 16 -3.04 10.52 6.90
C VAL A 16 -4.38 11.25 7.08
N ASN A 17 -4.46 12.15 8.07
CA ASN A 17 -5.68 12.92 8.31
C ASN A 17 -6.00 13.80 7.09
N GLY A 18 -7.24 13.69 6.61
CA GLY A 18 -7.67 14.42 5.41
C GLY A 18 -7.38 13.71 4.09
N SER A 19 -6.75 12.53 4.13
CA SER A 19 -6.59 11.73 2.92
C SER A 19 -7.91 11.07 2.51
N SER A 20 -8.04 10.77 1.23
CA SER A 20 -9.22 10.12 0.66
C SER A 20 -8.82 9.18 -0.46
N LEU A 21 -9.76 8.35 -0.90
CA LEU A 21 -9.56 7.45 -2.03
C LEU A 21 -9.19 8.24 -3.29
N GLN A 22 -8.08 7.87 -3.93
CA GLN A 22 -7.60 8.50 -5.15
C GLN A 22 -7.59 7.56 -6.36
N GLY A 23 -7.42 6.27 -6.15
CA GLY A 23 -7.38 5.31 -7.25
C GLY A 23 -7.26 3.87 -6.77
N TYR A 24 -6.93 2.98 -7.69
CA TYR A 24 -6.90 1.55 -7.46
C TYR A 24 -5.68 0.93 -8.13
N ILE A 25 -5.27 -0.24 -7.62
CA ILE A 25 -4.24 -1.04 -8.27
C ILE A 25 -4.58 -2.52 -8.13
N ASP A 26 -4.39 -3.29 -9.20
CA ASP A 26 -4.49 -4.75 -9.22
C ASP A 26 -3.08 -5.32 -9.17
N LEU A 27 -2.69 -5.87 -8.02
CA LEU A 27 -1.36 -6.40 -7.82
C LEU A 27 -1.38 -7.42 -6.68
N ALA A 28 -0.54 -8.45 -6.78
CA ALA A 28 -0.45 -9.45 -5.73
C ALA A 28 0.08 -8.84 -4.43
N TYR A 29 -0.50 -9.29 -3.30
CA TYR A 29 -0.07 -8.89 -1.96
C TYR A 29 1.45 -9.02 -1.77
N ASN A 30 2.02 -10.16 -2.18
CA ASN A 30 3.46 -10.40 -2.02
C ASN A 30 4.31 -9.40 -2.80
N ASP A 31 3.86 -8.94 -3.95
CA ASP A 31 4.60 -7.96 -4.74
C ASP A 31 4.60 -6.59 -4.06
N ILE A 32 3.50 -6.20 -3.42
CA ILE A 32 3.46 -4.98 -2.62
C ILE A 32 4.42 -5.08 -1.43
N CYS A 33 4.43 -6.23 -0.75
CA CYS A 33 5.34 -6.48 0.38
C CYS A 33 6.81 -6.42 -0.03
N LYS A 34 7.16 -6.88 -1.23
CA LYS A 34 8.54 -6.82 -1.73
C LYS A 34 9.06 -5.39 -1.85
N VAL A 35 8.19 -4.45 -2.11
CA VAL A 35 8.57 -3.04 -2.31
C VAL A 35 8.41 -2.22 -1.03
N PHE A 36 7.29 -2.36 -0.34
CA PHE A 36 6.95 -1.51 0.81
C PHE A 36 7.06 -2.23 2.16
N GLY A 37 7.42 -3.51 2.17
CA GLY A 37 7.54 -4.29 3.39
C GLY A 37 6.20 -4.82 3.87
N LYS A 38 6.15 -5.30 5.12
CA LYS A 38 4.92 -5.79 5.71
C LYS A 38 3.92 -4.65 5.92
N PRO A 39 2.62 -4.90 5.70
CA PRO A 39 1.61 -3.89 6.00
C PRO A 39 1.52 -3.62 7.51
N THR A 40 0.98 -2.48 7.88
CA THR A 40 0.57 -2.20 9.24
C THR A 40 -0.85 -2.75 9.49
N GLU A 41 -1.24 -2.80 10.76
CA GLU A 41 -2.61 -3.13 11.10
C GLU A 41 -3.56 -2.08 10.52
N SER A 42 -4.70 -2.56 10.05
CA SER A 42 -5.76 -1.74 9.48
C SER A 42 -6.80 -1.36 10.55
N ASP A 43 -7.97 -0.86 10.10
CA ASP A 43 -9.08 -0.56 10.98
C ASP A 43 -9.71 -1.80 11.66
N GLY A 44 -9.30 -3.01 11.24
CA GLY A 44 -9.82 -4.26 11.79
C GLY A 44 -11.23 -4.61 11.34
N TYR A 45 -11.83 -3.86 10.44
CA TYR A 45 -13.20 -4.07 9.96
C TYR A 45 -13.27 -4.17 8.44
N LYS A 46 -13.11 -3.07 7.73
CA LYS A 46 -13.24 -3.02 6.26
C LYS A 46 -11.95 -3.40 5.55
N SER A 47 -10.83 -3.32 6.23
CA SER A 47 -9.51 -3.60 5.69
C SER A 47 -8.78 -4.64 6.54
N ASP A 48 -7.93 -5.44 5.89
CA ASP A 48 -7.08 -6.44 6.54
C ASP A 48 -5.63 -6.00 6.59
N ALA A 49 -5.19 -5.19 5.63
CA ALA A 49 -3.82 -4.73 5.52
C ALA A 49 -3.80 -3.31 4.99
N GLU A 50 -2.85 -2.52 5.47
CA GLU A 50 -2.64 -1.14 5.02
C GLU A 50 -1.15 -0.84 4.99
N TRP A 51 -0.72 -0.10 3.96
CA TRP A 51 0.62 0.50 3.90
C TRP A 51 0.48 2.01 3.94
N ILE A 52 1.33 2.66 4.71
CA ILE A 52 1.39 4.12 4.81
C ILE A 52 2.76 4.54 4.30
N ILE A 53 2.81 5.40 3.30
CA ILE A 53 4.02 5.73 2.55
C ILE A 53 4.17 7.25 2.49
N LYS A 54 5.39 7.74 2.75
CA LYS A 54 5.75 9.14 2.54
C LYS A 54 6.92 9.22 1.57
N PHE A 55 6.74 9.97 0.50
CA PHE A 55 7.75 10.16 -0.52
C PHE A 55 8.66 11.36 -0.17
N ASP A 56 9.82 11.45 -0.83
CA ASP A 56 10.80 12.52 -0.59
C ASP A 56 10.27 13.92 -0.88
N ASN A 57 9.24 14.04 -1.72
CA ASN A 57 8.58 15.31 -2.01
C ASN A 57 7.44 15.64 -1.03
N ASP A 58 7.40 14.95 0.12
CA ASP A 58 6.38 15.05 1.16
C ASP A 58 4.98 14.54 0.76
N ALA A 59 4.81 14.00 -0.44
CA ALA A 59 3.55 13.35 -0.82
C ALA A 59 3.31 12.11 0.05
N VAL A 60 2.08 11.90 0.46
CA VAL A 60 1.66 10.77 1.28
C VAL A 60 0.68 9.91 0.50
N ALA A 61 0.86 8.60 0.57
CA ALA A 61 -0.06 7.63 -0.01
C ALA A 61 -0.36 6.52 0.97
N THR A 62 -1.53 5.92 0.84
CA THR A 62 -1.89 4.69 1.53
C THR A 62 -2.29 3.64 0.50
N ILE A 63 -2.04 2.38 0.83
CA ILE A 63 -2.54 1.23 0.07
C ILE A 63 -3.31 0.36 1.04
N TYR A 64 -4.54 0.01 0.72
CA TYR A 64 -5.38 -0.80 1.61
C TYR A 64 -6.41 -1.59 0.81
N ASN A 65 -6.84 -2.74 1.35
CA ASN A 65 -7.97 -3.46 0.79
C ASN A 65 -9.27 -2.94 1.41
N TYR A 66 -10.38 -3.13 0.70
CA TYR A 66 -11.66 -2.58 1.14
C TYR A 66 -12.79 -3.62 0.94
N LYS A 67 -13.30 -4.13 2.05
CA LYS A 67 -14.47 -5.03 2.11
C LYS A 67 -14.34 -6.36 1.33
N ASN A 68 -13.15 -6.80 1.01
CA ASN A 68 -12.93 -8.04 0.24
C ASN A 68 -12.19 -9.12 1.03
N GLY A 69 -11.74 -8.82 2.23
CA GLY A 69 -11.00 -9.73 3.08
C GLY A 69 -11.82 -10.30 4.22
N LYS A 70 -11.16 -11.09 5.06
CA LYS A 70 -11.82 -11.80 6.16
C LYS A 70 -12.32 -10.90 7.29
N ASN A 71 -11.72 -9.74 7.50
CA ASN A 71 -12.19 -8.82 8.53
C ASN A 71 -13.62 -8.33 8.27
N TYR A 72 -13.98 -8.15 7.01
CA TYR A 72 -15.33 -7.71 6.65
C TYR A 72 -16.27 -8.86 6.32
N LEU A 73 -15.81 -9.84 5.53
CA LEU A 73 -16.63 -10.93 5.00
C LEU A 73 -16.58 -12.22 5.83
N GLY A 74 -15.72 -12.29 6.84
CA GLY A 74 -15.55 -13.50 7.62
C GLY A 74 -14.93 -14.62 6.78
N GLU A 75 -15.45 -15.83 6.92
CA GLU A 75 -14.90 -17.00 6.21
C GLU A 75 -15.02 -16.90 4.68
N GLU A 76 -15.97 -16.13 4.18
CA GLU A 76 -16.16 -15.92 2.74
C GLU A 76 -15.19 -14.91 2.15
N GLY A 77 -14.49 -14.15 2.99
CA GLY A 77 -13.50 -13.20 2.54
C GLY A 77 -12.22 -13.85 2.07
N LEU A 78 -11.48 -13.14 1.20
CA LEU A 78 -10.19 -13.61 0.74
C LEU A 78 -9.17 -13.60 1.89
N ALA A 79 -8.27 -14.58 1.92
CA ALA A 79 -7.07 -14.48 2.73
C ALA A 79 -6.25 -13.29 2.21
N VAL A 80 -5.54 -12.60 3.12
CA VAL A 80 -4.81 -11.38 2.74
C VAL A 80 -3.81 -11.63 1.60
N GLU A 81 -3.20 -12.81 1.58
CA GLU A 81 -2.23 -13.20 0.55
C GLU A 81 -2.87 -13.37 -0.84
N ASP A 82 -4.18 -13.51 -0.91
CA ASP A 82 -4.92 -13.72 -2.16
C ASP A 82 -5.60 -12.45 -2.67
N ILE A 83 -5.52 -11.36 -1.92
CA ILE A 83 -6.09 -10.07 -2.31
C ILE A 83 -5.25 -9.46 -3.41
N ARG A 84 -5.90 -8.99 -4.48
CA ARG A 84 -5.28 -8.29 -5.59
C ARG A 84 -5.88 -6.91 -5.85
N ASP A 85 -7.09 -6.67 -5.39
CA ASP A 85 -7.79 -5.40 -5.57
C ASP A 85 -7.48 -4.48 -4.39
N TRP A 86 -6.64 -3.48 -4.63
CA TRP A 86 -6.18 -2.55 -3.62
C TRP A 86 -6.62 -1.13 -3.94
N HIS A 87 -7.00 -0.41 -2.90
CA HIS A 87 -7.30 1.02 -2.98
C HIS A 87 -6.04 1.82 -2.68
N ILE A 88 -5.90 2.95 -3.37
CA ILE A 88 -4.83 3.91 -3.11
C ILE A 88 -5.46 5.19 -2.59
N GLY A 89 -5.10 5.58 -1.38
CA GLY A 89 -5.51 6.83 -0.77
C GLY A 89 -4.40 7.87 -0.79
N GLY A 90 -4.76 9.11 -0.61
CA GLY A 90 -3.81 10.22 -0.54
C GLY A 90 -4.54 11.55 -0.50
N PHE A 91 -3.79 12.64 -0.64
CA PHE A 91 -4.36 13.99 -0.63
C PHE A 91 -4.73 14.49 -2.04
N ASN A 92 -4.16 13.87 -3.07
CA ASN A 92 -4.46 14.16 -4.46
C ASN A 92 -4.04 12.99 -5.36
N LYS A 93 -4.25 13.13 -6.67
CA LYS A 93 -3.95 12.08 -7.65
C LYS A 93 -2.46 11.74 -7.80
N GLU A 94 -1.58 12.61 -7.36
CA GLU A 94 -0.13 12.33 -7.36
C GLU A 94 0.20 11.06 -6.57
N ALA A 95 -0.54 10.78 -5.49
CA ALA A 95 -0.37 9.56 -4.70
C ALA A 95 -0.47 8.30 -5.57
N VAL A 96 -1.43 8.26 -6.49
CA VAL A 96 -1.61 7.11 -7.39
C VAL A 96 -0.42 6.95 -8.32
N ALA A 97 0.01 8.04 -8.96
CA ALA A 97 1.14 8.01 -9.89
C ALA A 97 2.43 7.57 -9.18
N LEU A 98 2.72 8.11 -8.00
CA LEU A 98 3.91 7.77 -7.23
C LEU A 98 3.92 6.32 -6.76
N VAL A 99 2.79 5.81 -6.29
CA VAL A 99 2.68 4.39 -5.87
C VAL A 99 2.94 3.47 -7.05
N LYS A 100 2.26 3.70 -8.17
CA LYS A 100 2.39 2.85 -9.37
C LYS A 100 3.79 2.89 -9.95
N GLU A 101 4.39 4.07 -10.06
CA GLU A 101 5.75 4.23 -10.55
C GLU A 101 6.77 3.53 -9.65
N THR A 102 6.65 3.70 -8.34
CA THR A 102 7.55 3.08 -7.36
C THR A 102 7.47 1.56 -7.43
N LEU A 103 6.26 1.01 -7.48
CA LEU A 103 6.06 -0.43 -7.61
C LEU A 103 6.68 -0.95 -8.91
N LEU A 104 6.40 -0.30 -10.03
CA LEU A 104 6.91 -0.72 -11.34
C LEU A 104 8.44 -0.71 -11.38
N VAL A 105 9.07 0.38 -10.96
CA VAL A 105 10.53 0.52 -10.99
C VAL A 105 11.20 -0.52 -10.10
N ASN A 106 10.70 -0.72 -8.89
CA ASN A 106 11.32 -1.65 -7.94
C ASN A 106 11.12 -3.11 -8.34
N LEU A 107 9.96 -3.48 -8.87
CA LEU A 107 9.71 -4.83 -9.35
C LEU A 107 10.56 -5.17 -10.59
N ILE A 108 10.75 -4.22 -11.50
CA ILE A 108 11.65 -4.38 -12.66
C ILE A 108 13.09 -4.60 -12.19
N LYS A 109 13.58 -3.84 -11.21
CA LYS A 109 14.92 -4.02 -10.65
C LYS A 109 15.09 -5.42 -10.07
N GLN A 110 14.12 -5.92 -9.34
CA GLN A 110 14.17 -7.26 -8.75
C GLN A 110 14.24 -8.34 -9.83
N ILE A 111 13.50 -8.20 -10.91
CA ILE A 111 13.57 -9.13 -12.04
C ILE A 111 14.95 -9.08 -12.69
N ALA A 112 15.51 -7.91 -12.90
CA ALA A 112 16.85 -7.74 -13.49
C ALA A 112 17.95 -8.38 -12.63
N GLU A 113 17.82 -8.31 -11.30
CA GLU A 113 18.78 -8.90 -10.37
C GLU A 113 18.74 -10.44 -10.35
N THR A 114 17.65 -11.04 -10.81
CA THR A 114 17.51 -12.51 -10.84
C THR A 114 17.93 -13.14 -12.16
N ILE A 115 18.26 -12.35 -13.16
CA ILE A 115 18.78 -12.80 -14.47
C ILE A 115 20.34 -12.83 -14.42
#